data_7d183bbe196dec047c85755399027bbf
#
_entry.id   7d183bbe196dec047c85755399027bbf
#
_cell.length_a   1.000
_cell.length_b   1.000
_cell.length_c   1.000
_cell.angle_alpha   90.00
_cell.angle_beta   90.00
_cell.angle_gamma   90.00
#
_symmetry.space_group_name_H-M   'P 1'
#
loop_
_entity.id
_entity.type
_entity.pdbx_description
1 polymer ?
#
loop_
_entity_poly.entity_id
_entity_poly.type
_entity_poly.pdbx_seq_one_letter_code
_entity_poly.pdbx_strand_id
1 'polypeptide(L)'
;MAEDITFDMEFTPSYGVPVPVADGVQRLTVNNPSPFTFHGTNTYIVGGSSVAVIDPGPENEAHFEALMAALKGREVTHIFVSHTHRDHSPLARRLSEETGAITVAEGPHRASRPLHAGEVNPFAESADNGFMPDIAVADGQVIEGDGWALAAVHTPGHTANHSAFGLEGTGVLFSADHVMAWATTIVAPPDGSMADFMASIEKLLPREDRIFFPGHGGPVKEPGSFLRGLRTHRRMRERAVLERVKAGDRLIPDMVKVIYASTDPRLHGAAALSVLAHLEDLVEKGRVLTEGPASLAGTYWPA
;
A
#
# COMPACT_ATOMS: atom_id res chain seq x y z
N MET A 1 -17.54 16.73 -14.53
CA MET A 1 -17.68 15.30 -14.89
C MET A 1 -16.85 14.52 -13.88
N ALA A 2 -17.33 13.39 -13.35
CA ALA A 2 -16.50 12.54 -12.51
C ALA A 2 -15.38 11.99 -13.40
N GLU A 3 -14.12 12.18 -12.99
CA GLU A 3 -12.99 11.56 -13.66
C GLU A 3 -13.06 10.05 -13.34
N ASP A 4 -13.32 9.21 -14.35
CA ASP A 4 -13.21 7.77 -14.21
C ASP A 4 -11.72 7.42 -14.11
N ILE A 5 -11.40 6.56 -13.15
CA ILE A 5 -10.03 6.07 -13.01
C ILE A 5 -9.70 5.14 -14.17
N THR A 6 -8.61 5.41 -14.86
CA THR A 6 -8.05 4.52 -15.89
C THR A 6 -6.83 3.82 -15.32
N PHE A 7 -6.87 2.49 -15.31
CA PHE A 7 -5.74 1.68 -14.86
C PHE A 7 -4.77 1.44 -16.01
N ASP A 8 -3.47 1.58 -15.70
CA ASP A 8 -2.37 1.27 -16.61
C ASP A 8 -1.88 -0.17 -16.34
N MET A 9 -2.21 -1.07 -17.26
CA MET A 9 -1.82 -2.48 -17.21
C MET A 9 -0.51 -2.77 -17.94
N GLU A 10 0.11 -1.75 -18.56
CA GLU A 10 1.38 -1.91 -19.28
C GLU A 10 2.54 -1.82 -18.28
N PHE A 11 3.27 -2.91 -18.12
CA PHE A 11 4.44 -2.97 -17.25
C PHE A 11 5.42 -4.04 -17.68
N THR A 12 6.69 -3.67 -17.79
CA THR A 12 7.80 -4.59 -18.01
C THR A 12 8.62 -4.70 -16.73
N PRO A 13 8.56 -5.83 -16.00
CA PRO A 13 9.23 -5.97 -14.71
C PRO A 13 10.76 -5.98 -14.80
N SER A 14 11.35 -6.54 -15.90
CA SER A 14 12.80 -6.67 -16.07
C SER A 14 13.48 -7.31 -14.86
N TYR A 15 12.99 -8.48 -14.44
CA TYR A 15 13.46 -9.17 -13.24
C TYR A 15 14.99 -9.28 -13.15
N GLY A 16 15.55 -9.02 -11.99
CA GLY A 16 16.99 -9.10 -11.73
C GLY A 16 17.84 -7.98 -12.38
N VAL A 17 17.20 -7.02 -13.07
CA VAL A 17 17.89 -5.92 -13.74
C VAL A 17 17.44 -4.57 -13.17
N PRO A 18 18.34 -3.75 -12.62
CA PRO A 18 17.98 -2.41 -12.16
C PRO A 18 17.66 -1.51 -13.37
N VAL A 19 16.43 -0.94 -13.37
CA VAL A 19 15.91 -0.07 -14.43
C VAL A 19 15.92 1.38 -13.94
N PRO A 20 16.61 2.31 -14.58
CA PRO A 20 16.50 3.72 -14.29
C PRO A 20 15.07 4.22 -14.54
N VAL A 21 14.44 4.87 -13.54
CA VAL A 21 13.04 5.36 -13.61
C VAL A 21 12.91 6.86 -13.38
N ALA A 22 13.92 7.48 -12.76
CA ALA A 22 14.08 8.93 -12.61
C ALA A 22 15.55 9.24 -12.34
N ASP A 23 15.92 10.53 -12.31
CA ASP A 23 17.28 10.95 -11.98
C ASP A 23 17.65 10.45 -10.58
N GLY A 24 18.74 9.68 -10.48
CA GLY A 24 19.19 9.08 -9.22
C GLY A 24 18.28 7.98 -8.67
N VAL A 25 17.30 7.48 -9.43
CA VAL A 25 16.38 6.44 -8.99
C VAL A 25 16.38 5.24 -9.93
N GLN A 26 16.62 4.06 -9.37
CA GLN A 26 16.52 2.78 -10.08
C GLN A 26 15.43 1.92 -9.43
N ARG A 27 14.70 1.17 -10.25
CA ARG A 27 13.74 0.14 -9.82
C ARG A 27 14.32 -1.24 -10.08
N LEU A 28 14.20 -2.13 -9.11
CA LEU A 28 14.47 -3.55 -9.24
C LEU A 28 13.21 -4.32 -8.86
N THR A 29 12.62 -5.08 -9.79
CA THR A 29 11.36 -5.79 -9.54
C THR A 29 11.63 -7.25 -9.15
N VAL A 30 11.00 -7.70 -8.09
CA VAL A 30 11.03 -9.10 -7.61
C VAL A 30 10.17 -9.96 -8.53
N ASN A 31 10.60 -11.19 -8.81
CA ASN A 31 9.79 -12.17 -9.52
C ASN A 31 8.86 -12.92 -8.53
N ASN A 32 7.83 -12.25 -8.05
CA ASN A 32 6.79 -12.78 -7.16
C ASN A 32 5.38 -12.42 -7.66
N PRO A 33 5.01 -12.72 -8.93
CA PRO A 33 3.72 -12.34 -9.49
C PRO A 33 2.56 -13.02 -8.77
N SER A 34 1.51 -12.26 -8.50
CA SER A 34 0.27 -12.75 -7.90
C SER A 34 -0.90 -11.79 -8.22
N PRO A 35 -2.16 -12.15 -7.89
CA PRO A 35 -3.28 -11.22 -8.01
C PRO A 35 -3.14 -9.94 -7.16
N PHE A 36 -2.25 -9.91 -6.17
CA PHE A 36 -2.00 -8.76 -5.28
C PHE A 36 -0.74 -7.98 -5.65
N THR A 37 0.25 -8.63 -6.24
CA THR A 37 1.54 -8.04 -6.58
C THR A 37 1.70 -7.74 -8.09
N PHE A 38 0.67 -8.05 -8.90
CA PHE A 38 0.69 -7.92 -10.36
C PHE A 38 1.85 -8.75 -10.96
N HIS A 39 2.87 -8.07 -11.48
CA HIS A 39 4.08 -8.71 -11.99
C HIS A 39 5.18 -8.87 -10.93
N GLY A 40 4.99 -8.36 -9.72
CA GLY A 40 5.94 -8.46 -8.61
C GLY A 40 6.13 -7.15 -7.87
N THR A 41 6.88 -7.21 -6.78
CA THR A 41 7.17 -6.08 -5.90
C THR A 41 8.35 -5.26 -6.42
N ASN A 42 8.26 -3.95 -6.33
CA ASN A 42 9.29 -3.01 -6.74
C ASN A 42 10.14 -2.58 -5.52
N THR A 43 11.42 -2.85 -5.59
CA THR A 43 12.45 -2.24 -4.74
C THR A 43 12.99 -1.01 -5.45
N TYR A 44 13.17 0.11 -4.75
CA TYR A 44 13.80 1.30 -5.31
C TYR A 44 15.14 1.57 -4.67
N ILE A 45 16.13 1.94 -5.49
CA ILE A 45 17.47 2.38 -5.09
C ILE A 45 17.56 3.86 -5.41
N VAL A 46 17.76 4.69 -4.40
CA VAL A 46 17.76 6.16 -4.51
C VAL A 46 19.14 6.70 -4.14
N GLY A 47 19.74 7.49 -5.01
CA GLY A 47 21.05 8.10 -4.81
C GLY A 47 22.12 7.62 -5.80
N GLY A 48 23.34 8.10 -5.61
CA GLY A 48 24.51 7.82 -6.45
C GLY A 48 25.52 6.89 -5.79
N SER A 49 26.60 7.47 -5.22
CA SER A 49 27.63 6.77 -4.42
C SER A 49 27.15 6.36 -3.05
N SER A 50 26.34 7.19 -2.42
CA SER A 50 25.56 6.90 -1.22
C SER A 50 24.11 6.68 -1.63
N VAL A 51 23.46 5.63 -1.12
CA VAL A 51 22.11 5.25 -1.51
C VAL A 51 21.21 4.89 -0.33
N ALA A 52 19.93 5.19 -0.52
CA ALA A 52 18.82 4.59 0.21
C ALA A 52 18.19 3.47 -0.61
N VAL A 53 17.72 2.41 0.05
CA VAL A 53 16.91 1.35 -0.55
C VAL A 53 15.49 1.46 0.03
N ILE A 54 14.47 1.44 -0.81
CA ILE A 54 13.06 1.45 -0.39
C ILE A 54 12.44 0.10 -0.75
N ASP A 55 11.80 -0.53 0.25
CA ASP A 55 11.14 -1.84 0.16
C ASP A 55 12.06 -2.91 -0.47
N PRO A 56 13.02 -3.44 0.29
CA PRO A 56 13.99 -4.42 -0.23
C PRO A 56 13.35 -5.75 -0.68
N GLY A 57 12.09 -5.98 -0.34
CA GLY A 57 11.28 -7.07 -0.86
C GLY A 57 11.17 -8.30 0.03
N PRO A 58 10.56 -9.38 -0.49
CA PRO A 58 10.38 -10.65 0.22
C PRO A 58 11.69 -11.42 0.34
N GLU A 59 11.71 -12.42 1.20
CA GLU A 59 12.80 -13.42 1.25
C GLU A 59 12.87 -14.20 -0.09
N ASN A 60 13.66 -13.66 -1.03
CA ASN A 60 13.90 -14.24 -2.34
C ASN A 60 15.40 -14.12 -2.67
N GLU A 61 16.10 -15.26 -2.74
CA GLU A 61 17.54 -15.28 -2.92
C GLU A 61 17.98 -14.62 -4.22
N ALA A 62 17.33 -14.95 -5.34
CA ALA A 62 17.67 -14.37 -6.64
C ALA A 62 17.49 -12.84 -6.67
N HIS A 63 16.46 -12.33 -5.98
CA HIS A 63 16.28 -10.89 -5.83
C HIS A 63 17.34 -10.26 -4.95
N PHE A 64 17.67 -10.89 -3.82
CA PHE A 64 18.74 -10.41 -2.93
C PHE A 64 20.08 -10.34 -3.64
N GLU A 65 20.48 -11.38 -4.38
CA GLU A 65 21.70 -11.38 -5.19
C GLU A 65 21.71 -10.27 -6.24
N ALA A 66 20.57 -10.05 -6.94
CA ALA A 66 20.44 -8.97 -7.92
C ALA A 66 20.52 -7.59 -7.26
N LEU A 67 19.91 -7.42 -6.08
CA LEU A 67 19.98 -6.18 -5.29
C LEU A 67 21.42 -5.90 -4.85
N MET A 68 22.12 -6.88 -4.27
CA MET A 68 23.53 -6.74 -3.87
C MET A 68 24.43 -6.43 -5.07
N ALA A 69 24.18 -7.05 -6.23
CA ALA A 69 24.92 -6.73 -7.46
C ALA A 69 24.68 -5.29 -7.92
N ALA A 70 23.43 -4.79 -7.84
CA ALA A 70 23.08 -3.41 -8.16
C ALA A 70 23.68 -2.39 -7.19
N LEU A 71 23.88 -2.77 -5.93
CA LEU A 71 24.46 -1.93 -4.88
C LEU A 71 26.00 -1.95 -4.85
N LYS A 72 26.63 -2.83 -5.64
CA LYS A 72 28.09 -2.99 -5.61
C LYS A 72 28.84 -1.68 -5.85
N GLY A 73 29.73 -1.33 -4.93
CA GLY A 73 30.52 -0.10 -4.97
C GLY A 73 29.79 1.15 -4.54
N ARG A 74 28.58 1.02 -4.00
CA ARG A 74 27.82 2.10 -3.37
C ARG A 74 27.76 1.89 -1.87
N GLU A 75 27.66 2.96 -1.11
CA GLU A 75 27.42 2.92 0.33
C GLU A 75 25.91 2.90 0.58
N VAL A 76 25.38 1.80 1.09
CA VAL A 76 23.97 1.72 1.51
C VAL A 76 23.88 2.27 2.92
N THR A 77 23.28 3.43 3.10
CA THR A 77 23.19 4.08 4.41
C THR A 77 21.87 3.84 5.11
N HIS A 78 20.76 3.76 4.35
CA HIS A 78 19.44 3.60 4.91
C HIS A 78 18.59 2.62 4.09
N ILE A 79 17.72 1.90 4.79
CA ILE A 79 16.70 1.00 4.21
C ILE A 79 15.34 1.47 4.70
N PHE A 80 14.54 1.99 3.80
CA PHE A 80 13.19 2.45 4.08
C PHE A 80 12.20 1.31 3.83
N VAL A 81 11.27 1.11 4.76
CA VAL A 81 10.17 0.16 4.62
C VAL A 81 8.86 0.93 4.66
N SER A 82 8.11 0.84 3.57
CA SER A 82 6.83 1.54 3.44
C SER A 82 5.78 1.00 4.38
N HIS A 83 5.70 -0.32 4.48
CA HIS A 83 4.82 -1.06 5.38
C HIS A 83 5.32 -2.50 5.54
N THR A 84 4.74 -3.22 6.49
CA THR A 84 5.25 -4.50 6.93
C THR A 84 4.53 -5.71 6.32
N HIS A 85 4.12 -5.64 5.05
CA HIS A 85 3.76 -6.87 4.34
C HIS A 85 5.01 -7.64 3.92
N ARG A 86 4.87 -8.97 3.86
CA ARG A 86 5.99 -9.89 3.59
C ARG A 86 6.58 -9.81 2.19
N ASP A 87 5.99 -9.08 1.32
CA ASP A 87 6.54 -8.80 -0.01
C ASP A 87 7.34 -7.49 -0.06
N HIS A 88 7.37 -6.69 1.04
CA HIS A 88 8.11 -5.43 1.13
C HIS A 88 9.28 -5.47 2.13
N SER A 89 9.05 -5.96 3.35
CA SER A 89 9.96 -5.76 4.50
C SER A 89 10.99 -6.86 4.79
N PRO A 90 10.76 -8.16 4.50
CA PRO A 90 11.58 -9.22 5.08
C PRO A 90 13.09 -9.14 4.79
N LEU A 91 13.46 -8.72 3.58
CA LEU A 91 14.87 -8.56 3.23
C LEU A 91 15.55 -7.36 3.91
N ALA A 92 14.80 -6.45 4.58
CA ALA A 92 15.39 -5.29 5.24
C ALA A 92 16.41 -5.67 6.31
N ARG A 93 16.09 -6.69 7.12
CA ARG A 93 17.01 -7.18 8.15
C ARG A 93 18.31 -7.73 7.55
N ARG A 94 18.18 -8.64 6.57
CA ARG A 94 19.36 -9.24 5.93
C ARG A 94 20.20 -8.20 5.21
N LEU A 95 19.58 -7.25 4.52
CA LEU A 95 20.27 -6.16 3.85
C LEU A 95 21.01 -5.26 4.85
N SER A 96 20.39 -4.95 5.99
CA SER A 96 21.03 -4.21 7.09
C SER A 96 22.23 -4.96 7.66
N GLU A 97 22.12 -6.27 7.92
CA GLU A 97 23.21 -7.11 8.41
C GLU A 97 24.42 -7.15 7.44
N GLU A 98 24.18 -7.17 6.12
CA GLU A 98 25.24 -7.22 5.10
C GLU A 98 25.88 -5.86 4.79
N THR A 99 25.14 -4.76 4.97
CA THR A 99 25.60 -3.42 4.56
C THR A 99 25.92 -2.49 5.72
N GLY A 100 25.39 -2.76 6.92
CA GLY A 100 25.41 -1.87 8.07
C GLY A 100 24.39 -0.72 7.97
N ALA A 101 23.49 -0.74 6.98
CA ALA A 101 22.50 0.30 6.77
C ALA A 101 21.44 0.31 7.87
N ILE A 102 20.96 1.51 8.20
CA ILE A 102 19.95 1.75 9.24
C ILE A 102 18.56 1.55 8.64
N THR A 103 17.69 0.80 9.32
CA THR A 103 16.30 0.60 8.88
C THR A 103 15.39 1.72 9.36
N VAL A 104 14.53 2.21 8.47
CA VAL A 104 13.64 3.36 8.66
C VAL A 104 12.22 2.99 8.26
N ALA A 105 11.25 3.18 9.14
CA ALA A 105 9.82 2.99 8.84
C ALA A 105 8.96 3.82 9.81
N GLU A 106 7.65 3.83 9.59
CA GLU A 106 6.71 4.43 10.55
C GLU A 106 6.71 3.68 11.89
N GLY A 107 6.85 2.36 11.86
CA GLY A 107 6.90 1.50 13.05
C GLY A 107 6.70 0.03 12.72
N PRO A 108 6.59 -0.83 13.74
CA PRO A 108 6.31 -2.24 13.57
C PRO A 108 4.90 -2.49 13.02
N HIS A 109 4.67 -3.74 12.59
CA HIS A 109 3.32 -4.15 12.19
C HIS A 109 2.31 -3.97 13.33
N ARG A 110 1.15 -3.43 13.00
CA ARG A 110 -0.02 -3.37 13.86
C ARG A 110 -1.31 -3.31 13.07
N ALA A 111 -2.37 -3.82 13.63
CA ALA A 111 -3.70 -3.63 13.08
C ALA A 111 -4.17 -2.17 13.26
N SER A 112 -5.05 -1.68 12.38
CA SER A 112 -5.66 -0.34 12.48
C SER A 112 -6.65 -0.24 13.65
N ARG A 113 -7.19 -1.38 14.09
CA ARG A 113 -8.02 -1.52 15.29
C ARG A 113 -7.75 -2.85 16.00
N PRO A 114 -8.09 -2.95 17.29
CA PRO A 114 -8.06 -4.24 17.98
C PRO A 114 -8.97 -5.29 17.30
N LEU A 115 -8.55 -6.55 17.36
CA LEU A 115 -9.40 -7.67 16.95
C LEU A 115 -10.64 -7.76 17.86
N HIS A 116 -11.79 -7.99 17.27
CA HIS A 116 -13.01 -8.30 18.01
C HIS A 116 -12.96 -9.71 18.59
N ALA A 117 -13.76 -10.00 19.59
CA ALA A 117 -13.81 -11.35 20.20
C ALA A 117 -14.16 -12.41 19.15
N GLY A 118 -13.26 -13.36 18.95
CA GLY A 118 -13.40 -14.44 17.96
C GLY A 118 -13.07 -14.06 16.52
N GLU A 119 -12.65 -12.83 16.26
CA GLU A 119 -12.18 -12.40 14.93
C GLU A 119 -10.81 -13.00 14.62
N VAL A 120 -10.64 -13.46 13.39
CA VAL A 120 -9.34 -13.89 12.85
C VAL A 120 -8.90 -12.87 11.79
N ASN A 121 -7.68 -12.42 11.89
CA ASN A 121 -7.10 -11.55 10.85
C ASN A 121 -6.81 -12.39 9.59
N PRO A 122 -7.49 -12.15 8.46
CA PRO A 122 -7.30 -12.92 7.24
C PRO A 122 -5.93 -12.70 6.58
N PHE A 123 -5.23 -11.64 6.96
CA PHE A 123 -3.90 -11.28 6.46
C PHE A 123 -2.77 -11.45 7.49
N ALA A 124 -3.03 -12.11 8.63
CA ALA A 124 -2.02 -12.31 9.67
C ALA A 124 -0.72 -12.97 9.16
N GLU A 125 -0.84 -13.89 8.18
CA GLU A 125 0.31 -14.55 7.57
C GLU A 125 1.04 -13.66 6.55
N SER A 126 0.40 -12.63 6.04
CA SER A 126 0.99 -11.66 5.11
C SER A 126 1.80 -10.59 5.82
N ALA A 127 1.69 -10.48 7.15
CA ALA A 127 2.39 -9.51 7.96
C ALA A 127 3.78 -10.01 8.38
N ASP A 128 4.77 -9.14 8.30
CA ASP A 128 6.08 -9.31 8.91
C ASP A 128 6.05 -8.77 10.35
N ASN A 129 5.57 -9.60 11.26
CA ASN A 129 5.46 -9.26 12.69
C ASN A 129 6.83 -9.15 13.40
N GLY A 130 7.90 -9.60 12.75
CA GLY A 130 9.25 -9.55 13.30
C GLY A 130 10.01 -8.28 12.97
N PHE A 131 9.49 -7.45 12.05
CA PHE A 131 10.17 -6.23 11.66
C PHE A 131 10.05 -5.13 12.72
N MET A 132 11.20 -4.59 13.10
CA MET A 132 11.34 -3.43 14.00
C MET A 132 12.33 -2.47 13.36
N PRO A 133 11.96 -1.23 12.99
CA PRO A 133 12.89 -0.27 12.43
C PRO A 133 13.84 0.27 13.49
N ASP A 134 15.09 0.58 13.09
CA ASP A 134 16.04 1.29 13.95
C ASP A 134 15.59 2.73 14.20
N ILE A 135 14.98 3.36 13.18
CA ILE A 135 14.39 4.70 13.25
C ILE A 135 12.90 4.62 12.92
N ALA A 136 12.06 4.90 13.91
CA ALA A 136 10.64 5.18 13.69
C ALA A 136 10.46 6.65 13.28
N VAL A 137 10.07 6.90 12.02
CA VAL A 137 9.91 8.27 11.50
C VAL A 137 8.53 8.84 11.79
N ALA A 138 8.50 10.12 12.14
CA ALA A 138 7.25 10.88 12.23
C ALA A 138 6.78 11.34 10.83
N ASP A 139 5.49 11.65 10.73
CA ASP A 139 4.93 12.25 9.52
C ASP A 139 5.61 13.58 9.18
N GLY A 140 6.07 13.74 7.94
CA GLY A 140 6.85 14.90 7.47
C GLY A 140 8.32 14.89 7.88
N GLN A 141 8.78 13.92 8.67
CA GLN A 141 10.21 13.83 9.00
C GLN A 141 11.04 13.50 7.77
N VAL A 142 12.15 14.22 7.59
CA VAL A 142 13.10 14.03 6.51
C VAL A 142 14.31 13.26 7.04
N ILE A 143 14.73 12.25 6.29
CA ILE A 143 16.01 11.54 6.48
C ILE A 143 16.88 11.88 5.27
N GLU A 144 18.10 12.28 5.53
CA GLU A 144 19.05 12.76 4.53
C GLU A 144 20.24 11.82 4.40
N GLY A 145 20.71 11.63 3.16
CA GLY A 145 21.99 11.02 2.82
C GLY A 145 22.80 11.93 1.89
N ASP A 146 23.95 11.46 1.45
CA ASP A 146 24.75 12.22 0.50
C ASP A 146 24.10 12.18 -0.89
N GLY A 147 23.54 13.32 -1.31
CA GLY A 147 22.89 13.51 -2.60
C GLY A 147 21.42 13.05 -2.69
N TRP A 148 20.77 12.71 -1.58
CA TRP A 148 19.34 12.41 -1.53
C TRP A 148 18.72 12.80 -0.17
N ALA A 149 17.43 13.11 -0.16
CA ALA A 149 16.65 13.36 1.04
C ALA A 149 15.24 12.79 0.84
N LEU A 150 14.76 11.98 1.78
CA LEU A 150 13.44 11.33 1.74
C LEU A 150 12.58 11.81 2.91
N ALA A 151 11.45 12.43 2.59
CA ALA A 151 10.43 12.84 3.57
C ALA A 151 9.40 11.73 3.76
N ALA A 152 9.17 11.32 5.00
CA ALA A 152 8.10 10.39 5.33
C ALA A 152 6.74 11.07 5.18
N VAL A 153 5.82 10.42 4.51
CA VAL A 153 4.42 10.83 4.35
C VAL A 153 3.54 9.69 4.83
N HIS A 154 3.07 9.77 6.07
CA HIS A 154 2.22 8.70 6.61
C HIS A 154 0.91 8.61 5.83
N THR A 155 0.65 7.46 5.24
CA THR A 155 -0.52 7.16 4.42
C THR A 155 -1.19 5.86 4.90
N PRO A 156 -1.66 5.82 6.17
CA PRO A 156 -2.36 4.64 6.67
C PRO A 156 -3.62 4.33 5.87
N GLY A 157 -4.06 3.09 5.95
CA GLY A 157 -5.30 2.63 5.34
C GLY A 157 -5.19 1.29 4.65
N HIS A 158 -4.14 1.02 3.89
CA HIS A 158 -3.80 -0.34 3.42
C HIS A 158 -3.32 -1.18 4.60
N THR A 159 -2.36 -0.68 5.34
CA THR A 159 -1.98 -1.09 6.70
C THR A 159 -1.92 0.14 7.61
N ALA A 160 -1.97 -0.07 8.93
CA ALA A 160 -1.90 1.03 9.89
C ALA A 160 -0.54 1.74 9.93
N ASN A 161 0.54 1.04 9.59
CA ASN A 161 1.91 1.56 9.57
C ASN A 161 2.39 1.96 8.17
N HIS A 162 1.48 2.12 7.21
CA HIS A 162 1.87 2.47 5.84
C HIS A 162 2.38 3.91 5.74
N SER A 163 3.51 4.08 5.05
CA SER A 163 4.10 5.38 4.71
C SER A 163 4.56 5.41 3.26
N ALA A 164 4.24 6.48 2.56
CA ALA A 164 4.91 6.87 1.33
C ALA A 164 6.17 7.68 1.65
N PHE A 165 7.10 7.79 0.69
CA PHE A 165 8.32 8.58 0.85
C PHE A 165 8.49 9.55 -0.33
N GLY A 166 8.57 10.83 -0.03
CA GLY A 166 8.81 11.87 -1.04
C GLY A 166 10.30 12.14 -1.22
N LEU A 167 10.80 12.09 -2.47
CA LEU A 167 12.17 12.50 -2.77
C LEU A 167 12.21 14.02 -2.92
N GLU A 168 12.79 14.68 -1.93
CA GLU A 168 12.78 16.14 -1.79
C GLU A 168 13.31 16.87 -3.04
N GLY A 169 12.63 17.93 -3.44
CA GLY A 169 12.99 18.79 -4.56
C GLY A 169 12.76 18.18 -5.96
N THR A 170 12.25 16.95 -6.07
CA THR A 170 12.14 16.25 -7.37
C THR A 170 10.71 16.12 -7.90
N GLY A 171 9.72 16.17 -7.02
CA GLY A 171 8.32 15.85 -7.34
C GLY A 171 8.07 14.35 -7.54
N VAL A 172 8.94 13.49 -6.99
CA VAL A 172 8.79 12.03 -6.95
C VAL A 172 8.25 11.62 -5.59
N LEU A 173 7.21 10.77 -5.58
CA LEU A 173 6.72 10.09 -4.39
C LEU A 173 6.76 8.57 -4.60
N PHE A 174 7.38 7.84 -3.70
CA PHE A 174 7.28 6.40 -3.61
C PHE A 174 5.99 6.07 -2.84
N SER A 175 4.92 5.78 -3.56
CA SER A 175 3.57 5.61 -3.00
C SER A 175 3.30 4.23 -2.43
N ALA A 176 4.22 3.30 -2.62
CA ALA A 176 4.10 1.89 -2.23
C ALA A 176 2.70 1.34 -2.58
N ASP A 177 1.98 0.75 -1.61
CA ASP A 177 0.69 0.12 -1.85
C ASP A 177 -0.50 1.04 -1.60
N HIS A 178 -0.27 2.31 -1.26
CA HIS A 178 -1.38 3.25 -1.09
C HIS A 178 -1.99 3.67 -2.45
N VAL A 179 -1.15 3.92 -3.46
CA VAL A 179 -1.60 4.33 -4.80
C VAL A 179 -0.81 3.58 -5.87
N MET A 180 -1.50 2.73 -6.64
CA MET A 180 -0.95 1.90 -7.71
C MET A 180 -1.65 2.20 -9.03
N ALA A 181 -0.88 2.25 -10.13
CA ALA A 181 -1.43 2.57 -11.46
C ALA A 181 -2.33 1.46 -12.04
N TRP A 182 -2.10 0.20 -11.68
CA TRP A 182 -2.73 -0.97 -12.28
C TRP A 182 -4.02 -1.45 -11.59
N ALA A 183 -4.22 -1.11 -10.31
CA ALA A 183 -5.39 -1.53 -9.52
C ALA A 183 -5.66 -0.58 -8.35
N THR A 184 -6.85 -0.70 -7.78
CA THR A 184 -7.11 -0.10 -6.47
C THR A 184 -6.50 -0.98 -5.38
N THR A 185 -5.89 -0.34 -4.40
CA THR A 185 -5.35 -0.99 -3.21
C THR A 185 -6.42 -1.78 -2.46
N ILE A 186 -6.04 -2.94 -1.93
CA ILE A 186 -6.89 -3.65 -0.97
C ILE A 186 -6.87 -2.92 0.38
N VAL A 187 -8.05 -2.71 0.95
CA VAL A 187 -8.23 -2.22 2.32
C VAL A 187 -9.01 -3.29 3.06
N ALA A 188 -8.35 -3.97 3.99
CA ALA A 188 -8.90 -5.15 4.66
C ALA A 188 -8.77 -5.04 6.17
N PRO A 189 -9.88 -4.84 6.91
CA PRO A 189 -9.85 -4.92 8.36
C PRO A 189 -9.41 -6.31 8.85
N PRO A 190 -8.73 -6.38 9.99
CA PRO A 190 -8.42 -5.31 10.94
C PRO A 190 -7.13 -4.53 10.63
N ASP A 191 -6.29 -4.95 9.66
CA ASP A 191 -5.01 -4.32 9.34
C ASP A 191 -5.20 -2.97 8.63
N GLY A 192 -6.16 -2.93 7.70
CA GLY A 192 -6.53 -1.73 6.95
C GLY A 192 -7.77 -1.03 7.49
N SER A 193 -7.90 0.26 7.16
CA SER A 193 -9.02 1.12 7.51
C SER A 193 -9.43 1.98 6.31
N MET A 194 -10.72 1.94 5.94
CA MET A 194 -11.22 2.76 4.83
C MET A 194 -11.25 4.25 5.19
N ALA A 195 -11.53 4.58 6.44
CA ALA A 195 -11.50 5.96 6.91
C ALA A 195 -10.09 6.55 6.78
N ASP A 196 -9.06 5.82 7.25
CA ASP A 196 -7.67 6.24 7.16
C ASP A 196 -7.19 6.30 5.69
N PHE A 197 -7.58 5.32 4.87
CA PHE A 197 -7.26 5.30 3.44
C PHE A 197 -7.78 6.55 2.73
N MET A 198 -9.03 6.92 3.00
CA MET A 198 -9.65 8.13 2.43
C MET A 198 -9.00 9.41 2.96
N ALA A 199 -8.67 9.48 4.24
CA ALA A 199 -7.93 10.61 4.81
C ALA A 199 -6.54 10.75 4.18
N SER A 200 -5.85 9.65 3.93
CA SER A 200 -4.55 9.62 3.25
C SER A 200 -4.64 10.09 1.79
N ILE A 201 -5.70 9.74 1.06
CA ILE A 201 -5.97 10.32 -0.28
C ILE A 201 -6.13 11.84 -0.19
N GLU A 202 -6.94 12.34 0.75
CA GLU A 202 -7.17 13.79 0.91
C GLU A 202 -5.87 14.52 1.31
N LYS A 203 -4.98 13.87 2.08
CA LYS A 203 -3.65 14.38 2.43
C LYS A 203 -2.71 14.47 1.21
N LEU A 204 -2.77 13.50 0.29
CA LEU A 204 -1.94 13.49 -0.91
C LEU A 204 -2.42 14.46 -1.99
N LEU A 205 -3.72 14.79 -2.06
CA LEU A 205 -4.31 15.63 -3.12
C LEU A 205 -3.70 17.04 -3.24
N PRO A 206 -3.34 17.77 -2.17
CA PRO A 206 -2.73 19.09 -2.28
C PRO A 206 -1.22 19.06 -2.60
N ARG A 207 -0.60 17.88 -2.68
CA ARG A 207 0.81 17.75 -3.02
C ARG A 207 1.04 18.02 -4.50
N GLU A 208 2.19 18.58 -4.83
CA GLU A 208 2.59 18.93 -6.20
C GLU A 208 3.54 17.88 -6.80
N ASP A 209 3.41 16.62 -6.35
CA ASP A 209 4.21 15.52 -6.92
C ASP A 209 3.84 15.30 -8.38
N ARG A 210 4.87 15.08 -9.22
CA ARG A 210 4.71 14.90 -10.67
C ARG A 210 4.56 13.44 -11.09
N ILE A 211 5.06 12.51 -10.26
CA ILE A 211 5.02 11.08 -10.54
C ILE A 211 5.00 10.30 -9.22
N PHE A 212 4.20 9.22 -9.19
CA PHE A 212 4.27 8.26 -8.10
C PHE A 212 4.90 6.96 -8.58
N PHE A 213 5.78 6.40 -7.77
CA PHE A 213 6.36 5.06 -7.94
C PHE A 213 5.75 4.11 -6.92
N PRO A 214 4.89 3.16 -7.37
CA PRO A 214 4.17 2.25 -6.48
C PRO A 214 4.99 1.02 -6.10
N GLY A 215 4.53 0.30 -5.07
CA GLY A 215 5.08 -1.00 -4.68
C GLY A 215 4.93 -2.07 -5.77
N HIS A 216 3.91 -1.94 -6.63
CA HIS A 216 3.66 -2.90 -7.70
C HIS A 216 3.27 -2.20 -9.00
N GLY A 217 3.75 -2.75 -10.13
CA GLY A 217 3.43 -2.24 -11.47
C GLY A 217 4.19 -0.98 -11.88
N GLY A 218 3.65 -0.28 -12.87
CA GLY A 218 4.22 0.93 -13.45
C GLY A 218 3.92 2.20 -12.66
N PRO A 219 4.55 3.35 -13.04
CA PRO A 219 4.37 4.61 -12.35
C PRO A 219 2.98 5.23 -12.60
N VAL A 220 2.48 6.00 -11.64
CA VAL A 220 1.34 6.92 -11.83
C VAL A 220 1.88 8.25 -12.35
N LYS A 221 1.64 8.52 -13.63
CA LYS A 221 2.22 9.68 -14.36
C LYS A 221 1.48 10.99 -14.09
N GLU A 222 0.20 10.93 -13.71
CA GLU A 222 -0.68 12.06 -13.44
C GLU A 222 -1.30 11.93 -12.05
N PRO A 223 -0.49 12.05 -10.96
CA PRO A 223 -0.94 11.75 -9.61
C PRO A 223 -2.20 12.49 -9.17
N GLY A 224 -2.27 13.80 -9.46
CA GLY A 224 -3.41 14.61 -9.06
C GLY A 224 -4.73 14.16 -9.68
N SER A 225 -4.72 13.83 -10.99
CA SER A 225 -5.90 13.29 -11.69
C SER A 225 -6.25 11.89 -11.18
N PHE A 226 -5.24 11.03 -11.04
CA PHE A 226 -5.41 9.66 -10.56
C PHE A 226 -5.99 9.62 -9.15
N LEU A 227 -5.49 10.45 -8.22
CA LEU A 227 -6.02 10.57 -6.85
C LEU A 227 -7.48 11.02 -6.82
N ARG A 228 -7.88 12.00 -7.66
CA ARG A 228 -9.29 12.41 -7.77
C ARG A 228 -10.17 11.27 -8.28
N GLY A 229 -9.70 10.53 -9.29
CA GLY A 229 -10.37 9.34 -9.80
C GLY A 229 -10.50 8.25 -8.73
N LEU A 230 -9.41 7.95 -8.02
CA LEU A 230 -9.38 6.96 -6.94
C LEU A 230 -10.34 7.32 -5.80
N ARG A 231 -10.32 8.59 -5.36
CA ARG A 231 -11.28 9.12 -4.38
C ARG A 231 -12.73 8.93 -4.84
N THR A 232 -13.02 9.29 -6.08
CA THR A 232 -14.35 9.16 -6.67
C THR A 232 -14.79 7.70 -6.71
N HIS A 233 -13.91 6.80 -7.16
CA HIS A 233 -14.15 5.36 -7.18
C HIS A 233 -14.49 4.81 -5.79
N ARG A 234 -13.72 5.17 -4.75
CA ARG A 234 -13.99 4.74 -3.37
C ARG A 234 -15.34 5.24 -2.85
N ARG A 235 -15.68 6.51 -3.10
CA ARG A 235 -16.99 7.08 -2.75
C ARG A 235 -18.15 6.41 -3.50
N MET A 236 -17.94 6.02 -4.76
CA MET A 236 -18.93 5.23 -5.49
C MET A 236 -19.14 3.85 -4.88
N ARG A 237 -18.07 3.18 -4.43
CA ARG A 237 -18.16 1.90 -3.73
C ARG A 237 -18.86 2.04 -2.38
N GLU A 238 -18.52 3.05 -1.57
CA GLU A 238 -19.23 3.36 -0.31
C GLU A 238 -20.73 3.54 -0.57
N ARG A 239 -21.08 4.35 -1.59
CA ARG A 239 -22.47 4.56 -1.98
C ARG A 239 -23.14 3.26 -2.41
N ALA A 240 -22.49 2.44 -3.22
CA ALA A 240 -23.04 1.16 -3.67
C ALA A 240 -23.35 0.24 -2.49
N VAL A 241 -22.43 0.14 -1.50
CA VAL A 241 -22.65 -0.64 -0.29
C VAL A 241 -23.87 -0.11 0.49
N LEU A 242 -23.96 1.20 0.71
CA LEU A 242 -25.08 1.82 1.40
C LEU A 242 -26.43 1.57 0.67
N GLU A 243 -26.47 1.69 -0.65
CA GLU A 243 -27.69 1.43 -1.43
C GLU A 243 -28.09 -0.06 -1.36
N ARG A 244 -27.14 -1.00 -1.28
CA ARG A 244 -27.46 -2.42 -1.07
C ARG A 244 -28.10 -2.65 0.31
N VAL A 245 -27.54 -2.04 1.36
CA VAL A 245 -28.12 -2.10 2.71
C VAL A 245 -29.56 -1.55 2.71
N LYS A 246 -29.79 -0.41 2.06
CA LYS A 246 -31.14 0.19 1.92
C LYS A 246 -32.10 -0.67 1.09
N ALA A 247 -31.59 -1.35 0.07
CA ALA A 247 -32.38 -2.26 -0.76
C ALA A 247 -32.79 -3.57 -0.06
N GLY A 248 -32.26 -3.81 1.16
CA GLY A 248 -32.61 -4.96 1.99
C GLY A 248 -31.56 -6.06 2.06
N ASP A 249 -30.39 -5.89 1.43
CA ASP A 249 -29.27 -6.82 1.67
C ASP A 249 -28.77 -6.66 3.10
N ARG A 250 -28.65 -7.78 3.79
CA ARG A 250 -28.27 -7.81 5.21
C ARG A 250 -26.89 -8.40 5.43
N LEU A 251 -26.40 -9.16 4.47
CA LEU A 251 -25.15 -9.91 4.58
C LEU A 251 -24.14 -9.43 3.52
N ILE A 252 -22.87 -9.37 3.89
CA ILE A 252 -21.77 -9.00 2.97
C ILE A 252 -21.76 -9.84 1.69
N PRO A 253 -21.90 -11.18 1.74
CA PRO A 253 -21.91 -11.99 0.51
C PRO A 253 -23.00 -11.60 -0.50
N ASP A 254 -24.16 -11.12 -0.05
CA ASP A 254 -25.23 -10.68 -0.97
C ASP A 254 -24.88 -9.35 -1.62
N MET A 255 -24.30 -8.41 -0.88
CA MET A 255 -23.77 -7.15 -1.42
C MET A 255 -22.66 -7.40 -2.45
N VAL A 256 -21.73 -8.31 -2.16
CA VAL A 256 -20.62 -8.67 -3.06
C VAL A 256 -21.12 -9.22 -4.38
N LYS A 257 -22.10 -10.13 -4.37
CA LYS A 257 -22.69 -10.71 -5.60
C LYS A 257 -23.20 -9.64 -6.57
N VAL A 258 -23.71 -8.51 -6.05
CA VAL A 258 -24.26 -7.42 -6.86
C VAL A 258 -23.19 -6.41 -7.24
N ILE A 259 -22.42 -5.94 -6.26
CA ILE A 259 -21.43 -4.86 -6.47
C ILE A 259 -20.25 -5.33 -7.33
N TYR A 260 -19.88 -6.60 -7.20
CA TYR A 260 -18.74 -7.22 -7.87
C TYR A 260 -19.13 -8.31 -8.86
N ALA A 261 -20.33 -8.21 -9.47
CA ALA A 261 -20.86 -9.19 -10.40
C ALA A 261 -19.96 -9.47 -11.62
N SER A 262 -19.17 -8.47 -12.05
CA SER A 262 -18.21 -8.59 -13.16
C SER A 262 -16.80 -9.02 -12.72
N THR A 263 -16.55 -9.16 -11.40
CA THR A 263 -15.24 -9.53 -10.85
C THR A 263 -15.11 -11.05 -10.81
N ASP A 264 -13.92 -11.58 -11.07
CA ASP A 264 -13.63 -13.00 -10.95
C ASP A 264 -14.08 -13.52 -9.57
N PRO A 265 -14.90 -14.60 -9.51
CA PRO A 265 -15.37 -15.16 -8.24
C PRO A 265 -14.27 -15.51 -7.25
N ARG A 266 -13.06 -15.84 -7.73
CA ARG A 266 -11.89 -16.10 -6.87
C ARG A 266 -11.47 -14.89 -6.04
N LEU A 267 -11.82 -13.67 -6.47
CA LEU A 267 -11.53 -12.41 -5.77
C LEU A 267 -12.69 -11.96 -4.86
N HIS A 268 -13.82 -12.70 -4.80
CA HIS A 268 -14.97 -12.31 -3.97
C HIS A 268 -14.63 -12.28 -2.47
N GLY A 269 -13.67 -13.10 -2.01
CA GLY A 269 -13.16 -13.02 -0.63
C GLY A 269 -12.51 -11.67 -0.33
N ALA A 270 -11.63 -11.19 -1.21
CA ALA A 270 -11.01 -9.88 -1.10
C ALA A 270 -12.03 -8.73 -1.25
N ALA A 271 -13.02 -8.91 -2.15
CA ALA A 271 -14.12 -7.96 -2.29
C ALA A 271 -14.97 -7.87 -1.02
N ALA A 272 -15.20 -8.98 -0.32
CA ALA A 272 -15.93 -9.01 0.94
C ALA A 272 -15.20 -8.21 2.05
N LEU A 273 -13.88 -8.29 2.12
CA LEU A 273 -13.08 -7.47 3.03
C LEU A 273 -13.16 -5.97 2.69
N SER A 274 -13.13 -5.62 1.39
CA SER A 274 -13.35 -4.23 0.97
C SER A 274 -14.75 -3.73 1.31
N VAL A 275 -15.79 -4.57 1.18
CA VAL A 275 -17.16 -4.22 1.63
C VAL A 275 -17.19 -4.03 3.14
N LEU A 276 -16.54 -4.93 3.91
CA LEU A 276 -16.44 -4.78 5.36
C LEU A 276 -15.78 -3.46 5.75
N ALA A 277 -14.68 -3.09 5.11
CA ALA A 277 -13.99 -1.81 5.37
C ALA A 277 -14.91 -0.59 5.15
N HIS A 278 -15.74 -0.61 4.09
CA HIS A 278 -16.75 0.42 3.88
C HIS A 278 -17.88 0.36 4.92
N LEU A 279 -18.30 -0.83 5.35
CA LEU A 279 -19.33 -0.97 6.37
C LEU A 279 -18.85 -0.49 7.73
N GLU A 280 -17.60 -0.77 8.13
CA GLU A 280 -17.01 -0.22 9.36
C GLU A 280 -17.07 1.31 9.37
N ASP A 281 -16.61 1.95 8.31
CA ASP A 281 -16.65 3.41 8.14
C ASP A 281 -18.11 3.95 8.13
N LEU A 282 -19.05 3.26 7.47
CA LEU A 282 -20.46 3.64 7.47
C LEU A 282 -21.14 3.45 8.83
N VAL A 283 -20.76 2.46 9.61
CA VAL A 283 -21.25 2.23 10.98
C VAL A 283 -20.70 3.31 11.90
N GLU A 284 -19.44 3.64 11.83
CA GLU A 284 -18.82 4.72 12.59
C GLU A 284 -19.48 6.09 12.30
N LYS A 285 -19.81 6.33 11.03
CA LYS A 285 -20.56 7.53 10.58
C LYS A 285 -22.06 7.51 10.96
N GLY A 286 -22.55 6.46 11.60
CA GLY A 286 -23.96 6.31 11.94
C GLY A 286 -24.90 6.21 10.73
N ARG A 287 -24.41 5.74 9.57
CA ARG A 287 -25.16 5.58 8.32
C ARG A 287 -25.73 4.16 8.15
N VAL A 288 -25.13 3.20 8.84
CA VAL A 288 -25.50 1.78 8.85
C VAL A 288 -25.47 1.31 10.30
N LEU A 289 -26.38 0.42 10.66
CA LEU A 289 -26.45 -0.22 11.97
C LEU A 289 -26.03 -1.68 11.86
N THR A 290 -25.48 -2.22 12.93
CA THR A 290 -25.14 -3.65 13.10
C THR A 290 -25.28 -4.04 14.57
N GLU A 291 -25.52 -5.35 14.84
CA GLU A 291 -25.46 -5.87 16.20
C GLU A 291 -23.99 -6.15 16.58
N GLY A 292 -23.52 -5.44 17.61
CA GLY A 292 -22.11 -5.51 17.99
C GLY A 292 -21.16 -4.85 16.98
N PRO A 293 -19.88 -5.22 16.97
CA PRO A 293 -18.92 -4.67 16.01
C PRO A 293 -19.17 -5.19 14.59
N ALA A 294 -18.86 -4.37 13.59
CA ALA A 294 -18.94 -4.79 12.20
C ALA A 294 -18.00 -5.98 11.93
N SER A 295 -18.46 -6.97 11.19
CA SER A 295 -17.71 -8.20 10.90
C SER A 295 -18.16 -8.84 9.59
N LEU A 296 -17.35 -9.75 9.02
CA LEU A 296 -17.71 -10.48 7.78
C LEU A 296 -19.02 -11.27 7.89
N ALA A 297 -19.34 -11.78 9.09
CA ALA A 297 -20.57 -12.51 9.38
C ALA A 297 -21.68 -11.62 9.97
N GLY A 298 -21.43 -10.32 10.10
CA GLY A 298 -22.37 -9.35 10.65
C GLY A 298 -23.62 -9.17 9.80
N THR A 299 -24.68 -8.70 10.45
CA THR A 299 -25.92 -8.30 9.79
C THR A 299 -26.05 -6.79 9.85
N TYR A 300 -26.49 -6.16 8.76
CA TYR A 300 -26.47 -4.73 8.56
C TYR A 300 -27.84 -4.15 8.20
N TRP A 301 -28.18 -2.98 8.75
CA TRP A 301 -29.43 -2.26 8.52
C TRP A 301 -29.18 -0.79 8.20
N PRO A 302 -30.09 -0.12 7.48
CA PRO A 302 -30.04 1.34 7.37
C PRO A 302 -30.22 1.99 8.75
N ALA A 303 -29.48 3.06 9.02
CA ALA A 303 -29.70 3.90 10.20
C ALA A 303 -30.93 4.82 10.02
#